data_a1c460a14c452e0a5cf2bb1d7a89757f
#
_entry.id   a1c460a14c452e0a5cf2bb1d7a89757f
#
_cell.length_a   1.000
_cell.length_b   1.000
_cell.length_c   1.000
_cell.angle_alpha   90.00
_cell.angle_beta   90.00
_cell.angle_gamma   90.00
#
_symmetry.space_group_name_H-M   'P 1'
#
loop_
_entity.id
_entity.type
_entity.pdbx_description
1 polymer ?
#
loop_
_entity_poly.entity_id
_entity_poly.type
_entity_poly.pdbx_seq_one_letter_code
_entity_poly.pdbx_strand_id
1 'polypeptide(L)'
;MISRLKPPNVDVKSLTTIATPHRGSAFADYMFTRIGPVYVPKLYKTLEYYGLDTGAFAQLTRQYMNEVFNPATPDLDGVKYFSYGANLAPTKWSIFLYSHAVIKELEGVENDGLVSVSSAKWGVYKGTLTGVSHLDLINWTNRVKWMFWQLTGTTKQVASR
;
A
#
# COMPACT_ATOMS: atom_id res chain seq x y z
N MET A 1 -4.19 15.52 2.71
CA MET A 1 -4.93 16.43 1.81
C MET A 1 -6.10 17.06 2.55
N ILE A 2 -7.06 16.32 3.05
CA ILE A 2 -8.28 16.84 3.70
C ILE A 2 -7.95 17.74 4.89
N SER A 3 -7.14 17.26 5.85
CA SER A 3 -6.77 17.98 7.07
C SER A 3 -5.76 19.12 6.84
N ARG A 4 -4.86 18.99 5.87
CA ARG A 4 -3.74 19.93 5.67
C ARG A 4 -4.01 20.99 4.61
N LEU A 5 -4.62 20.64 3.48
CA LEU A 5 -4.85 21.55 2.37
C LEU A 5 -6.22 22.25 2.46
N LYS A 6 -7.22 21.64 3.08
CA LYS A 6 -8.57 22.16 3.29
C LYS A 6 -9.05 22.95 2.06
N PRO A 7 -9.22 22.28 0.89
CA PRO A 7 -9.53 23.00 -0.35
C PRO A 7 -10.80 23.83 -0.18
N PRO A 8 -10.78 25.11 -0.54
CA PRO A 8 -11.98 25.96 -0.49
C PRO A 8 -13.02 25.40 -1.47
N ASN A 9 -14.28 25.52 -1.15
CA ASN A 9 -15.43 25.07 -1.96
C ASN A 9 -15.59 23.54 -2.08
N VAL A 10 -14.92 22.75 -1.26
CA VAL A 10 -15.09 21.29 -1.20
C VAL A 10 -15.49 20.90 0.22
N ASP A 11 -16.68 20.33 0.36
CA ASP A 11 -17.18 19.78 1.62
C ASP A 11 -17.02 18.26 1.60
N VAL A 12 -15.98 17.76 2.27
CA VAL A 12 -15.66 16.33 2.34
C VAL A 12 -16.53 15.69 3.42
N LYS A 13 -17.43 14.81 3.04
CA LYS A 13 -18.33 14.09 3.95
C LYS A 13 -17.73 12.80 4.50
N SER A 14 -16.89 12.14 3.70
CA SER A 14 -16.24 10.89 4.13
C SER A 14 -14.94 10.65 3.41
N LEU A 15 -14.07 9.87 4.05
CA LEU A 15 -12.87 9.28 3.47
C LEU A 15 -12.93 7.76 3.65
N THR A 16 -12.78 7.04 2.55
CA THR A 16 -12.63 5.58 2.60
C THR A 16 -11.25 5.21 2.07
N THR A 17 -10.52 4.43 2.85
CA THR A 17 -9.18 3.95 2.49
C THR A 17 -9.21 2.43 2.27
N ILE A 18 -8.39 1.95 1.35
CA ILE A 18 -8.27 0.53 1.03
C ILE A 18 -6.80 0.14 1.10
N ALA A 19 -6.47 -0.79 1.99
CA ALA A 19 -5.12 -1.29 2.24
C ALA A 19 -4.07 -0.18 2.43
N THR A 20 -4.47 0.93 2.99
CA THR A 20 -3.57 2.06 3.27
C THR A 20 -2.79 1.78 4.56
N PRO A 21 -1.45 1.95 4.56
CA PRO A 21 -0.62 1.66 5.73
C PRO A 21 -0.72 2.78 6.78
N HIS A 22 -1.88 2.93 7.43
CA HIS A 22 -2.11 3.97 8.45
C HIS A 22 -1.15 3.89 9.65
N ARG A 23 -0.63 2.70 9.94
CA ARG A 23 0.38 2.49 11.00
C ARG A 23 1.75 2.10 10.43
N GLY A 24 1.96 2.34 9.14
CA GLY A 24 3.17 1.97 8.43
C GLY A 24 3.21 0.51 7.99
N SER A 25 4.31 0.13 7.38
CA SER A 25 4.56 -1.22 6.87
C SER A 25 5.73 -1.86 7.62
N ALA A 26 5.49 -3.03 8.21
CA ALA A 26 6.56 -3.83 8.81
C ALA A 26 7.61 -4.25 7.78
N PHE A 27 7.23 -4.42 6.52
CA PHE A 27 8.17 -4.70 5.45
C PHE A 27 9.09 -3.51 5.16
N ALA A 28 8.58 -2.26 5.23
CA ALA A 28 9.42 -1.07 5.10
C ALA A 28 10.46 -1.02 6.22
N ASP A 29 10.06 -1.23 7.48
CA ASP A 29 11.01 -1.29 8.61
C ASP A 29 12.06 -2.39 8.43
N TYR A 30 11.63 -3.59 8.00
CA TYR A 30 12.52 -4.70 7.72
C TYR A 30 13.58 -4.35 6.67
N MET A 31 13.16 -3.73 5.58
CA MET A 31 14.07 -3.30 4.50
C MET A 31 15.10 -2.30 5.03
N PHE A 32 14.69 -1.30 5.81
CA PHE A 32 15.62 -0.34 6.43
C PHE A 32 16.58 -1.00 7.40
N THR A 33 16.12 -1.94 8.22
CA THR A 33 16.95 -2.63 9.21
C THR A 33 17.96 -3.58 8.55
N ARG A 34 17.54 -4.32 7.52
CA ARG A 34 18.37 -5.34 6.86
C ARG A 34 19.33 -4.77 5.83
N ILE A 35 18.88 -3.81 5.03
CA ILE A 35 19.72 -3.16 4.02
C ILE A 35 20.71 -2.19 4.70
N GLY A 36 20.32 -1.66 5.84
CA GLY A 36 21.13 -0.77 6.68
C GLY A 36 21.35 0.61 6.05
N PRO A 37 21.79 1.58 6.88
CA PRO A 37 21.91 2.98 6.48
C PRO A 37 22.96 3.22 5.38
N VAL A 38 23.90 2.28 5.17
CA VAL A 38 24.96 2.41 4.16
C VAL A 38 24.47 2.03 2.77
N TYR A 39 23.59 1.04 2.65
CA TYR A 39 23.11 0.54 1.35
C TYR A 39 21.81 1.19 0.89
N VAL A 40 21.03 1.73 1.82
CA VAL A 40 19.79 2.47 1.52
C VAL A 40 20.05 3.61 0.51
N PRO A 41 21.07 4.48 0.66
CA PRO A 41 21.35 5.53 -0.33
C PRO A 41 21.73 4.98 -1.72
N LYS A 42 22.42 3.83 -1.79
CA LYS A 42 22.77 3.21 -3.08
C LYS A 42 21.55 2.62 -3.76
N LEU A 43 20.70 1.94 -3.00
CA LEU A 43 19.42 1.45 -3.48
C LEU A 43 18.54 2.62 -3.97
N TYR A 44 18.51 3.71 -3.23
CA TYR A 44 17.77 4.92 -3.58
C TYR A 44 18.25 5.52 -4.92
N LYS A 45 19.53 5.72 -5.09
CA LYS A 45 20.09 6.20 -6.36
C LYS A 45 19.72 5.31 -7.55
N THR A 46 19.70 3.99 -7.34
CA THR A 46 19.28 3.04 -8.38
C THR A 46 17.80 3.15 -8.69
N LEU A 47 16.96 3.26 -7.67
CA LEU A 47 15.50 3.40 -7.84
C LEU A 47 15.13 4.76 -8.44
N GLU A 48 15.81 5.84 -8.04
CA GLU A 48 15.66 7.18 -8.62
C GLU A 48 16.05 7.21 -10.10
N TYR A 49 17.10 6.49 -10.47
CA TYR A 49 17.48 6.32 -11.89
C TYR A 49 16.35 5.72 -12.73
N TYR A 50 15.52 4.85 -12.13
CA TYR A 50 14.32 4.29 -12.75
C TYR A 50 13.05 5.13 -12.51
N GLY A 51 13.18 6.35 -11.98
CA GLY A 51 12.05 7.25 -11.75
C GLY A 51 11.18 6.88 -10.57
N LEU A 52 11.67 6.05 -9.65
CA LEU A 52 10.95 5.67 -8.42
C LEU A 52 11.35 6.62 -7.29
N ASP A 53 10.37 7.30 -6.70
CA ASP A 53 10.58 8.17 -5.54
C ASP A 53 10.86 7.33 -4.28
N THR A 54 12.10 7.37 -3.85
CA THR A 54 12.57 6.58 -2.70
C THR A 54 12.28 7.23 -1.35
N GLY A 55 12.02 8.53 -1.33
CA GLY A 55 11.55 9.25 -0.16
C GLY A 55 10.22 8.69 0.36
N ALA A 56 9.38 8.20 -0.53
CA ALA A 56 8.12 7.56 -0.18
C ALA A 56 8.29 6.30 0.69
N PHE A 57 9.35 5.51 0.47
CA PHE A 57 9.59 4.29 1.25
C PHE A 57 9.92 4.57 2.73
N ALA A 58 10.73 5.61 2.99
CA ALA A 58 11.04 6.03 4.35
C ALA A 58 9.80 6.52 5.11
N GLN A 59 8.87 7.13 4.39
CA GLN A 59 7.61 7.61 4.92
C GLN A 59 6.59 6.49 5.20
N LEU A 60 6.86 5.27 4.75
CA LEU A 60 6.04 4.09 5.03
C LEU A 60 6.48 3.31 6.27
N THR A 61 7.57 3.72 6.94
CA THR A 61 7.99 3.08 8.19
C THR A 61 6.96 3.31 9.30
N ARG A 62 6.84 2.34 10.20
CA ARG A 62 5.90 2.43 11.34
C ARG A 62 6.24 3.62 12.24
N GLN A 63 7.53 3.89 12.43
CA GLN A 63 7.97 5.04 13.19
C GLN A 63 7.49 6.35 12.56
N TYR A 64 7.78 6.58 11.29
CA TYR A 64 7.36 7.81 10.60
C TYR A 64 5.84 8.00 10.63
N MET A 65 5.08 6.95 10.34
CA MET A 65 3.62 7.04 10.32
C MET A 65 3.05 7.38 11.70
N ASN A 66 3.54 6.76 12.77
CA ASN A 66 2.98 6.98 14.11
C ASN A 66 3.49 8.24 14.78
N GLU A 67 4.75 8.62 14.57
CA GLU A 67 5.38 9.75 15.28
C GLU A 67 5.34 11.07 14.50
N VAL A 68 5.26 11.01 13.16
CA VAL A 68 5.33 12.19 12.31
C VAL A 68 4.04 12.42 11.53
N PHE A 69 3.63 11.44 10.71
CA PHE A 69 2.52 11.66 9.78
C PHE A 69 1.16 11.75 10.48
N ASN A 70 0.82 10.77 11.31
CA ASN A 70 -0.49 10.74 11.96
C ASN A 70 -0.73 11.92 12.91
N PRO A 71 0.23 12.32 13.77
CA PRO A 71 0.06 13.51 14.59
C PRO A 71 -0.10 14.81 13.79
N ALA A 72 0.60 14.91 12.65
CA ALA A 72 0.50 16.06 11.75
C ALA A 72 -0.75 16.06 10.86
N THR A 73 -1.53 14.96 10.84
CA THR A 73 -2.68 14.76 9.95
C THR A 73 -3.88 14.21 10.72
N PRO A 74 -4.38 14.94 11.73
CA PRO A 74 -5.51 14.48 12.54
C PRO A 74 -6.78 14.35 11.69
N ASP A 75 -7.67 13.49 12.13
CA ASP A 75 -9.03 13.39 11.59
C ASP A 75 -9.77 14.71 11.81
N LEU A 76 -10.64 15.07 10.89
CA LEU A 76 -11.47 16.27 10.99
C LEU A 76 -12.85 15.94 11.52
N ASP A 77 -13.36 16.78 12.41
CA ASP A 77 -14.75 16.71 12.84
C ASP A 77 -15.71 16.86 11.66
N GLY A 78 -16.79 16.06 11.67
CA GLY A 78 -17.77 16.06 10.59
C GLY A 78 -17.42 15.21 9.37
N VAL A 79 -16.18 14.68 9.26
CA VAL A 79 -15.78 13.73 8.21
C VAL A 79 -15.87 12.30 8.76
N LYS A 80 -16.56 11.42 8.02
CA LYS A 80 -16.63 9.99 8.38
C LYS A 80 -15.45 9.23 7.77
N TYR A 81 -14.71 8.48 8.60
CA TYR A 81 -13.55 7.71 8.17
C TYR A 81 -13.89 6.22 8.13
N PHE A 82 -13.62 5.60 6.99
CA PHE A 82 -13.83 4.16 6.77
C PHE A 82 -12.56 3.53 6.21
N SER A 83 -12.32 2.26 6.54
CA SER A 83 -11.19 1.52 6.00
C SER A 83 -11.53 0.09 5.66
N TYR A 84 -10.82 -0.43 4.67
CA TYR A 84 -10.77 -1.85 4.30
C TYR A 84 -9.31 -2.30 4.35
N GLY A 85 -9.09 -3.54 4.81
CA GLY A 85 -7.83 -4.25 4.64
C GLY A 85 -7.84 -5.10 3.38
N ALA A 86 -6.69 -5.67 3.03
CA ALA A 86 -6.58 -6.70 2.01
C ALA A 86 -5.69 -7.84 2.51
N ASN A 87 -5.96 -9.05 2.04
CA ASN A 87 -5.23 -10.26 2.37
C ASN A 87 -5.00 -11.08 1.12
N LEU A 88 -3.76 -11.48 0.91
CA LEU A 88 -3.30 -12.33 -0.17
C LEU A 88 -2.85 -13.68 0.37
N ALA A 89 -3.23 -14.78 -0.29
CA ALA A 89 -2.54 -16.06 -0.15
C ALA A 89 -1.56 -16.20 -1.34
N PRO A 90 -0.25 -15.85 -1.16
CA PRO A 90 0.65 -15.77 -2.30
C PRO A 90 0.97 -17.16 -2.83
N THR A 91 0.97 -17.33 -4.15
CA THR A 91 1.49 -18.52 -4.82
C THR A 91 3.02 -18.47 -4.85
N LYS A 92 3.66 -19.61 -5.18
CA LYS A 92 5.13 -19.71 -5.32
C LYS A 92 5.72 -18.75 -6.36
N TRP A 93 4.92 -18.26 -7.29
CA TRP A 93 5.31 -17.32 -8.34
C TRP A 93 4.92 -15.87 -8.04
N SER A 94 4.37 -15.60 -6.87
CA SER A 94 3.99 -14.26 -6.48
C SER A 94 5.22 -13.42 -6.17
N ILE A 95 5.27 -12.20 -6.72
CA ILE A 95 6.30 -11.20 -6.37
C ILE A 95 6.23 -10.82 -4.90
N PHE A 96 5.08 -11.01 -4.26
CA PHE A 96 4.86 -10.74 -2.83
C PHE A 96 5.15 -11.92 -1.91
N LEU A 97 5.63 -13.07 -2.43
CA LEU A 97 5.88 -14.24 -1.59
C LEU A 97 6.81 -13.91 -0.41
N TYR A 98 7.90 -13.20 -0.70
CA TYR A 98 8.89 -12.83 0.31
C TYR A 98 8.37 -11.76 1.29
N SER A 99 7.87 -10.64 0.78
CA SER A 99 7.38 -9.56 1.63
C SER A 99 6.18 -9.99 2.49
N HIS A 100 5.28 -10.79 1.92
CA HIS A 100 4.17 -11.38 2.65
C HIS A 100 4.64 -12.26 3.82
N ALA A 101 5.65 -13.12 3.60
CA ALA A 101 6.22 -13.98 4.64
C ALA A 101 6.88 -13.15 5.75
N VAL A 102 7.64 -12.11 5.39
CA VAL A 102 8.27 -11.19 6.35
C VAL A 102 7.22 -10.49 7.23
N ILE A 103 6.15 -9.95 6.64
CA ILE A 103 5.08 -9.28 7.40
C ILE A 103 4.39 -10.29 8.31
N LYS A 104 4.12 -11.49 7.80
CA LYS A 104 3.49 -12.58 8.57
C LYS A 104 4.34 -13.00 9.77
N GLU A 105 5.64 -13.07 9.60
CA GLU A 105 6.59 -13.38 10.68
C GLU A 105 6.65 -12.29 11.74
N LEU A 106 6.71 -11.01 11.31
CA LEU A 106 6.88 -9.88 12.21
C LEU A 106 5.59 -9.48 12.96
N GLU A 107 4.44 -9.63 12.34
CA GLU A 107 3.17 -9.15 12.90
C GLU A 107 2.17 -10.29 13.22
N GLY A 108 2.39 -11.49 12.71
CA GLY A 108 1.51 -12.64 12.96
C GLY A 108 0.12 -12.54 12.32
N VAL A 109 -0.13 -11.51 11.51
CA VAL A 109 -1.46 -11.20 10.95
C VAL A 109 -1.51 -11.36 9.44
N GLU A 110 -2.72 -11.31 8.89
CA GLU A 110 -2.95 -11.30 7.45
C GLU A 110 -2.46 -10.01 6.80
N ASN A 111 -2.02 -10.12 5.54
CA ASN A 111 -1.50 -8.98 4.78
C ASN A 111 -1.67 -9.19 3.26
N ASP A 112 -1.56 -8.11 2.50
CA ASP A 112 -1.69 -8.09 1.04
C ASP A 112 -0.34 -8.18 0.30
N GLY A 113 0.73 -8.44 1.05
CA GLY A 113 2.11 -8.47 0.57
C GLY A 113 2.93 -7.21 0.85
N LEU A 114 2.30 -6.08 1.19
CA LEU A 114 2.99 -4.83 1.57
C LEU A 114 2.43 -4.20 2.85
N VAL A 115 1.14 -4.38 3.11
CA VAL A 115 0.43 -3.78 4.24
C VAL A 115 -0.32 -4.86 5.00
N SER A 116 -0.16 -4.89 6.32
CA SER A 116 -0.93 -5.79 7.18
C SER A 116 -2.36 -5.28 7.36
N VAL A 117 -3.28 -6.20 7.58
CA VAL A 117 -4.67 -5.87 7.91
C VAL A 117 -4.74 -5.02 9.17
N SER A 118 -3.85 -5.23 10.15
CA SER A 118 -3.77 -4.42 11.37
C SER A 118 -3.39 -2.97 11.08
N SER A 119 -2.43 -2.75 10.20
CA SER A 119 -2.00 -1.41 9.78
C SER A 119 -3.04 -0.68 8.93
N ALA A 120 -3.85 -1.42 8.17
CA ALA A 120 -4.88 -0.83 7.30
C ALA A 120 -6.13 -0.33 8.05
N LYS A 121 -6.31 -0.70 9.33
CA LYS A 121 -7.48 -0.30 10.11
C LYS A 121 -7.42 1.16 10.54
N TRP A 122 -8.45 1.93 10.14
CA TRP A 122 -8.64 3.33 10.53
C TRP A 122 -10.12 3.69 10.57
N GLY A 123 -10.53 4.54 11.51
CA GLY A 123 -11.95 4.89 11.66
C GLY A 123 -12.84 3.66 11.84
N VAL A 124 -13.92 3.59 11.08
CA VAL A 124 -14.82 2.42 11.05
C VAL A 124 -14.30 1.39 10.07
N TYR A 125 -13.75 0.30 10.57
CA TYR A 125 -13.29 -0.82 9.75
C TYR A 125 -14.46 -1.59 9.14
N LYS A 126 -14.48 -1.73 7.81
CA LYS A 126 -15.57 -2.35 7.06
C LYS A 126 -15.35 -3.82 6.69
N GLY A 127 -14.09 -4.26 6.66
CA GLY A 127 -13.74 -5.65 6.37
C GLY A 127 -12.44 -5.81 5.61
N THR A 128 -12.10 -7.08 5.32
CA THR A 128 -10.89 -7.47 4.59
C THR A 128 -11.25 -8.00 3.21
N LEU A 129 -10.62 -7.49 2.16
CA LEU A 129 -10.69 -8.04 0.80
C LEU A 129 -9.78 -9.26 0.74
N THR A 130 -10.33 -10.44 0.49
CA THR A 130 -9.58 -11.70 0.46
C THR A 130 -9.14 -12.08 -0.95
N GLY A 131 -7.95 -12.66 -1.07
CA GLY A 131 -7.38 -13.09 -2.35
C GLY A 131 -6.87 -11.94 -3.22
N VAL A 132 -6.63 -10.77 -2.62
CA VAL A 132 -6.25 -9.53 -3.33
C VAL A 132 -4.88 -9.08 -2.85
N SER A 133 -3.95 -8.90 -3.78
CA SER A 133 -2.64 -8.31 -3.51
C SER A 133 -2.70 -6.79 -3.53
N HIS A 134 -1.69 -6.15 -2.95
CA HIS A 134 -1.60 -4.68 -2.95
C HIS A 134 -1.62 -4.09 -4.37
N LEU A 135 -0.97 -4.73 -5.34
CA LEU A 135 -0.96 -4.27 -6.73
C LEU A 135 -2.29 -4.51 -7.47
N ASP A 136 -3.09 -5.49 -7.05
CA ASP A 136 -4.41 -5.71 -7.64
C ASP A 136 -5.35 -4.55 -7.32
N LEU A 137 -5.20 -3.91 -6.15
CA LEU A 137 -6.01 -2.77 -5.72
C LEU A 137 -5.85 -1.54 -6.62
N ILE A 138 -4.66 -1.33 -7.19
CA ILE A 138 -4.37 -0.24 -8.12
C ILE A 138 -4.50 -0.68 -9.58
N ASN A 139 -5.07 -1.86 -9.82
CA ASN A 139 -5.26 -2.45 -11.15
C ASN A 139 -3.96 -2.65 -11.96
N TRP A 140 -2.79 -2.69 -11.29
CA TRP A 140 -1.49 -2.85 -11.93
C TRP A 140 -1.36 -4.17 -12.68
N THR A 141 -1.81 -5.26 -12.08
CA THR A 141 -1.78 -6.59 -12.67
C THR A 141 -2.57 -6.67 -13.97
N ASN A 142 -3.72 -6.00 -14.03
CA ASN A 142 -4.53 -5.93 -15.25
C ASN A 142 -3.87 -5.05 -16.32
N ARG A 143 -3.20 -3.96 -15.95
CA ARG A 143 -2.45 -3.12 -16.91
C ARG A 143 -1.31 -3.89 -17.56
N VAL A 144 -0.52 -4.64 -16.77
CA VAL A 144 0.56 -5.48 -17.29
C VAL A 144 0.02 -6.59 -18.22
N LYS A 145 -1.06 -7.27 -17.82
CA LYS A 145 -1.75 -8.25 -18.66
C LYS A 145 -2.26 -7.62 -19.94
N TRP A 146 -2.84 -6.43 -19.86
CA TRP A 146 -3.37 -5.72 -21.01
C TRP A 146 -2.26 -5.31 -21.99
N MET A 147 -1.12 -4.80 -21.48
CA MET A 147 0.07 -4.52 -22.29
C MET A 147 0.59 -5.80 -22.97
N PHE A 148 0.65 -6.91 -22.24
CA PHE A 148 1.07 -8.20 -22.79
C PHE A 148 0.12 -8.68 -23.90
N TRP A 149 -1.18 -8.53 -23.72
CA TRP A 149 -2.17 -8.88 -24.76
C TRP A 149 -2.06 -7.98 -25.99
N GLN A 150 -1.78 -6.71 -25.82
CA GLN A 150 -1.50 -5.81 -26.95
C GLN A 150 -0.25 -6.23 -27.73
N LEU A 151 0.82 -6.59 -27.02
CA LEU A 151 2.09 -7.01 -27.64
C LEU A 151 1.98 -8.38 -28.32
N THR A 152 1.18 -9.27 -27.78
CA THR A 152 1.01 -10.65 -28.31
C THR A 152 -0.14 -10.80 -29.30
N GLY A 153 -0.90 -9.74 -29.57
CA GLY A 153 -2.06 -9.78 -30.48
C GLY A 153 -3.24 -10.62 -29.98
N THR A 154 -3.20 -11.05 -28.71
CA THR A 154 -4.24 -11.92 -28.14
C THR A 154 -5.36 -11.07 -27.55
N THR A 155 -6.17 -10.42 -28.38
CA THR A 155 -7.41 -9.77 -27.94
C THR A 155 -8.46 -10.84 -27.65
N LYS A 156 -8.57 -11.30 -26.42
CA LYS A 156 -9.81 -11.95 -25.97
C LYS A 156 -10.87 -10.85 -25.86
N GLN A 157 -11.85 -10.90 -26.76
CA GLN A 157 -13.08 -10.12 -26.63
C GLN A 157 -13.65 -10.39 -25.23
N VAL A 158 -13.69 -9.34 -24.39
CA VAL A 158 -14.48 -9.38 -23.18
C VAL A 158 -15.94 -9.37 -23.62
N ALA A 159 -16.56 -10.53 -23.57
CA ALA A 159 -18.00 -10.64 -23.76
C ALA A 159 -18.67 -9.79 -22.68
N SER A 160 -19.35 -8.72 -23.10
CA SER A 160 -20.27 -7.96 -22.27
C SER A 160 -21.39 -8.88 -21.77
N ARG A 161 -21.48 -9.05 -20.49
CA ARG A 161 -22.71 -9.45 -19.79
C ARG A 161 -22.97 -8.47 -18.67
#